data_becc091f9f6f50edc5245041f5faea21
#
_entry.id   becc091f9f6f50edc5245041f5faea21
#
_cell.length_a   1.000
_cell.length_b   1.000
_cell.length_c   1.000
_cell.angle_alpha   90.00
_cell.angle_beta   90.00
_cell.angle_gamma   90.00
#
_symmetry.space_group_name_H-M   'P 1'
#
loop_
_entity.id
_entity.type
_entity.pdbx_description
1 polymer ?
#
loop_
_entity_poly.entity_id
_entity_poly.type
_entity_poly.pdbx_seq_one_letter_code
_entity_poly.pdbx_strand_id
1 'polypeptide(L)'
;MPLFSAEESARSPYPGRTHPKLTSFADEFCATLARLFVYVGVLALVGILGIHAWDNLQIDIAADAPPPAGWSVADRSYPAFALSPPDAADKYEKPDTYVILRHSGGGRKDILKWSGAGEKPAAELEIYRPGSEYGPIAPARAELAERIGGPGTTLETAGVIESKFGSVALLRPAGEREGAGSCLGFLKRIDDPSFQMSGWSCQGDSLPARRAIINCMLSRLVLLTSGNDPKLAEAFARAELKRGACTAGPTDWMTEAANPSLRGAF
;
A
#
# COMPACT_ATOMS: atom_id res chain seq x y z
N MET A 1 -94.24 -40.41 -32.26
CA MET A 1 -94.59 -39.77 -31.00
C MET A 1 -93.39 -39.18 -30.41
N PRO A 2 -93.51 -38.11 -29.73
CA PRO A 2 -93.18 -36.74 -30.20
C PRO A 2 -91.89 -36.23 -29.55
N LEU A 3 -91.16 -35.41 -30.35
CA LEU A 3 -90.93 -33.99 -30.16
C LEU A 3 -90.54 -33.52 -28.71
N PHE A 4 -89.37 -33.01 -28.54
CA PHE A 4 -89.17 -31.75 -27.80
C PHE A 4 -87.90 -31.03 -28.33
N SER A 5 -88.14 -29.90 -28.95
CA SER A 5 -87.16 -28.86 -29.26
C SER A 5 -86.64 -28.26 -27.96
N ALA A 6 -85.35 -28.04 -27.84
CA ALA A 6 -84.80 -27.11 -26.89
C ALA A 6 -84.00 -26.06 -27.69
N GLU A 7 -84.54 -24.87 -27.61
CA GLU A 7 -84.05 -23.62 -28.14
C GLU A 7 -82.82 -23.16 -27.35
N GLU A 8 -81.68 -23.21 -27.96
CA GLU A 8 -80.43 -22.74 -27.35
C GLU A 8 -80.24 -21.24 -27.61
N SER A 9 -80.50 -20.54 -26.53
CA SER A 9 -80.38 -19.08 -26.44
C SER A 9 -78.94 -18.66 -26.61
N ALA A 10 -78.59 -18.09 -27.75
CA ALA A 10 -77.29 -17.50 -28.05
C ALA A 10 -77.04 -16.26 -27.12
N ARG A 11 -76.14 -16.43 -26.17
CA ARG A 11 -75.56 -15.29 -25.41
C ARG A 11 -74.53 -14.60 -26.29
N SER A 12 -74.83 -13.43 -26.74
CA SER A 12 -73.94 -12.51 -27.39
C SER A 12 -72.81 -12.08 -26.39
N PRO A 13 -71.54 -12.22 -26.70
CA PRO A 13 -70.47 -11.67 -25.86
C PRO A 13 -70.43 -10.14 -26.11
N TYR A 14 -70.75 -9.35 -25.10
CA TYR A 14 -70.51 -7.90 -25.10
C TYR A 14 -68.98 -7.67 -25.23
N PRO A 15 -68.53 -6.94 -26.24
CA PRO A 15 -67.14 -6.47 -26.25
C PRO A 15 -67.02 -5.40 -25.18
N GLY A 16 -66.20 -5.67 -24.17
CA GLY A 16 -65.86 -4.69 -23.14
C GLY A 16 -65.35 -3.41 -23.78
N ARG A 17 -66.14 -2.33 -23.65
CA ARG A 17 -65.73 -0.99 -24.03
C ARG A 17 -64.56 -0.57 -23.14
N THR A 18 -63.34 -0.82 -23.56
CA THR A 18 -62.15 -0.17 -23.01
C THR A 18 -62.24 1.30 -23.35
N HIS A 19 -62.23 2.18 -22.34
CA HIS A 19 -62.27 3.60 -22.51
C HIS A 19 -61.08 4.06 -23.40
N PRO A 20 -61.27 4.77 -24.51
CA PRO A 20 -60.20 5.15 -25.43
C PRO A 20 -59.13 6.04 -24.78
N LYS A 21 -59.41 6.68 -23.65
CA LYS A 21 -58.44 7.45 -22.87
C LYS A 21 -57.43 6.58 -22.08
N LEU A 22 -57.78 5.34 -21.71
CA LEU A 22 -56.91 4.44 -20.97
C LEU A 22 -55.90 3.71 -21.89
N THR A 23 -56.30 3.41 -23.11
CA THR A 23 -55.38 2.81 -24.11
C THR A 23 -54.33 3.82 -24.56
N SER A 24 -54.73 5.11 -24.78
CA SER A 24 -53.78 6.17 -25.12
C SER A 24 -52.72 6.41 -24.03
N PHE A 25 -53.14 6.34 -22.76
CA PHE A 25 -52.21 6.52 -21.62
C PHE A 25 -51.21 5.34 -21.49
N ALA A 26 -51.69 4.13 -21.73
CA ALA A 26 -50.83 2.94 -21.66
C ALA A 26 -49.81 2.95 -22.83
N ASP A 27 -50.21 3.34 -24.02
CA ASP A 27 -49.33 3.43 -25.18
C ASP A 27 -48.28 4.54 -25.03
N GLU A 28 -48.63 5.71 -24.51
CA GLU A 28 -47.65 6.78 -24.20
C GLU A 28 -46.71 6.38 -23.11
N PHE A 29 -47.19 5.71 -22.08
CA PHE A 29 -46.37 5.23 -20.96
C PHE A 29 -45.37 4.15 -21.43
N CYS A 30 -45.84 3.18 -22.20
CA CYS A 30 -44.98 2.15 -22.80
C CYS A 30 -43.93 2.74 -23.74
N ALA A 31 -44.31 3.71 -24.57
CA ALA A 31 -43.39 4.40 -25.47
C ALA A 31 -42.33 5.20 -24.71
N THR A 32 -42.72 5.85 -23.61
CA THR A 32 -41.79 6.60 -22.76
C THR A 32 -40.81 5.66 -22.02
N LEU A 33 -41.31 4.56 -21.48
CA LEU A 33 -40.47 3.53 -20.85
C LEU A 33 -39.51 2.91 -21.86
N ALA A 34 -39.96 2.56 -23.04
CA ALA A 34 -39.10 2.01 -24.09
C ALA A 34 -37.97 2.97 -24.46
N ARG A 35 -38.25 4.27 -24.59
CA ARG A 35 -37.23 5.29 -24.80
C ARG A 35 -36.25 5.39 -23.65
N LEU A 36 -36.73 5.35 -22.42
CA LEU A 36 -35.88 5.38 -21.23
C LEU A 36 -34.92 4.18 -21.17
N PHE A 37 -35.42 2.97 -21.48
CA PHE A 37 -34.59 1.76 -21.55
C PHE A 37 -33.53 1.85 -22.65
N VAL A 38 -33.87 2.41 -23.80
CA VAL A 38 -32.91 2.64 -24.90
C VAL A 38 -31.81 3.61 -24.44
N TYR A 39 -32.18 4.74 -23.82
CA TYR A 39 -31.16 5.69 -23.33
C TYR A 39 -30.28 5.13 -22.28
N VAL A 40 -30.81 4.39 -21.28
CA VAL A 40 -30.02 3.74 -20.24
C VAL A 40 -29.11 2.66 -20.84
N GLY A 41 -29.61 1.87 -21.80
CA GLY A 41 -28.84 0.86 -22.49
C GLY A 41 -27.68 1.46 -23.31
N VAL A 42 -27.93 2.56 -24.03
CA VAL A 42 -26.88 3.28 -24.79
C VAL A 42 -25.85 3.87 -23.84
N LEU A 43 -26.24 4.49 -22.74
CA LEU A 43 -25.32 5.05 -21.74
C LEU A 43 -24.46 3.96 -21.09
N ALA A 44 -25.06 2.81 -20.74
CA ALA A 44 -24.33 1.66 -20.20
C ALA A 44 -23.31 1.12 -21.22
N LEU A 45 -23.71 1.00 -22.48
CA LEU A 45 -22.82 0.53 -23.55
C LEU A 45 -21.66 1.49 -23.78
N VAL A 46 -21.93 2.81 -23.82
CA VAL A 46 -20.88 3.84 -23.93
C VAL A 46 -19.95 3.81 -22.72
N GLY A 47 -20.47 3.61 -21.51
CA GLY A 47 -19.68 3.45 -20.30
C GLY A 47 -18.74 2.23 -20.36
N ILE A 48 -19.26 1.07 -20.79
CA ILE A 48 -18.48 -0.15 -20.93
C ILE A 48 -17.41 0.01 -22.03
N LEU A 49 -17.77 0.58 -23.17
CA LEU A 49 -16.82 0.85 -24.25
C LEU A 49 -15.77 1.87 -23.86
N GLY A 50 -16.16 2.89 -23.08
CA GLY A 50 -15.23 3.90 -22.53
C GLY A 50 -14.20 3.28 -21.58
N ILE A 51 -14.65 2.42 -20.68
CA ILE A 51 -13.75 1.69 -19.76
C ILE A 51 -12.84 0.76 -20.56
N HIS A 52 -13.38 0.04 -21.52
CA HIS A 52 -12.58 -0.87 -22.35
C HIS A 52 -11.56 -0.12 -23.23
N ALA A 53 -11.93 1.01 -23.80
CA ALA A 53 -11.02 1.86 -24.56
C ALA A 53 -9.94 2.47 -23.67
N TRP A 54 -10.29 2.92 -22.46
CA TRP A 54 -9.34 3.44 -21.47
C TRP A 54 -8.34 2.39 -21.06
N ASP A 55 -8.78 1.16 -20.81
CA ASP A 55 -7.91 0.04 -20.45
C ASP A 55 -6.95 -0.35 -21.59
N ASN A 56 -7.38 -0.21 -22.83
CA ASN A 56 -6.53 -0.48 -24.00
C ASN A 56 -5.58 0.67 -24.36
N LEU A 57 -5.92 1.92 -24.01
CA LEU A 57 -5.08 3.09 -24.28
C LEU A 57 -3.90 3.25 -23.29
N GLN A 58 -3.93 2.55 -22.14
CA GLN A 58 -2.85 2.61 -21.13
C GLN A 58 -1.70 1.63 -21.39
N ILE A 59 -1.74 0.83 -22.45
CA ILE A 59 -0.76 -0.24 -22.70
C ILE A 59 0.56 0.29 -23.28
N ASP A 60 0.63 1.49 -23.81
CA ASP A 60 1.78 1.93 -24.62
C ASP A 60 2.73 2.97 -24.00
N ILE A 61 2.60 3.32 -22.69
CA ILE A 61 3.48 4.37 -22.12
C ILE A 61 4.58 3.81 -21.19
N ALA A 62 4.63 2.51 -20.94
CA ALA A 62 5.60 1.90 -20.02
C ALA A 62 6.65 1.00 -20.69
N ALA A 63 7.06 1.30 -21.92
CA ALA A 63 8.14 0.58 -22.59
C ALA A 63 9.48 1.28 -22.40
N ASP A 64 9.86 1.60 -21.14
CA ASP A 64 11.21 2.06 -20.85
C ASP A 64 11.83 1.25 -19.72
N ALA A 65 12.89 0.54 -20.10
CA ALA A 65 13.78 -0.34 -19.36
C ALA A 65 13.20 -1.73 -19.00
N PRO A 66 13.92 -2.80 -19.36
CA PRO A 66 13.56 -4.14 -18.90
C PRO A 66 13.63 -4.18 -17.36
N PRO A 67 12.59 -4.69 -16.70
CA PRO A 67 12.62 -4.81 -15.24
C PRO A 67 13.82 -5.68 -14.83
N PRO A 68 14.48 -5.38 -13.69
CA PRO A 68 15.50 -6.26 -13.15
C PRO A 68 14.94 -7.65 -13.04
N ALA A 69 15.75 -8.68 -13.37
CA ALA A 69 15.30 -10.05 -13.52
C ALA A 69 14.38 -10.48 -12.38
N GLY A 70 13.12 -10.74 -12.69
CA GLY A 70 12.11 -11.21 -11.76
C GLY A 70 11.24 -10.14 -11.09
N TRP A 71 11.60 -8.86 -11.09
CA TRP A 71 10.80 -7.78 -10.49
C TRP A 71 10.14 -6.89 -11.55
N SER A 72 8.91 -6.47 -11.30
CA SER A 72 8.17 -5.52 -12.15
C SER A 72 7.44 -4.48 -11.29
N VAL A 73 7.27 -3.28 -11.82
CA VAL A 73 6.44 -2.25 -11.19
C VAL A 73 4.97 -2.65 -11.33
N ALA A 74 4.23 -2.54 -10.25
CA ALA A 74 2.81 -2.90 -10.22
C ALA A 74 1.94 -1.65 -10.32
N ASP A 75 1.59 -1.25 -11.53
CA ASP A 75 0.90 0.01 -11.85
C ASP A 75 -0.50 0.16 -11.24
N ARG A 76 -1.17 -0.95 -10.93
CA ARG A 76 -2.55 -0.97 -10.42
C ARG A 76 -2.69 -1.57 -9.03
N SER A 77 -1.62 -1.64 -8.26
CA SER A 77 -1.67 -2.18 -6.90
C SER A 77 -1.94 -1.09 -5.88
N TYR A 78 -2.86 -1.34 -4.97
CA TYR A 78 -3.11 -0.44 -3.84
C TYR A 78 -1.96 -0.52 -2.82
N PRO A 79 -1.56 0.62 -2.22
CA PRO A 79 -0.63 0.66 -1.10
C PRO A 79 -1.10 -0.26 0.04
N ALA A 80 -0.19 -1.10 0.52
CA ALA A 80 -0.48 -1.95 1.67
C ALA A 80 -0.12 -1.28 3.00
N PHE A 81 0.74 -0.28 2.95
CA PHE A 81 1.26 0.42 4.12
C PHE A 81 1.10 1.93 3.97
N ALA A 82 1.08 2.63 5.09
CA ALA A 82 1.15 4.08 5.15
C ALA A 82 1.89 4.51 6.41
N LEU A 83 2.21 5.79 6.50
CA LEU A 83 2.60 6.40 7.77
C LEU A 83 1.38 7.10 8.37
N SER A 84 1.09 6.85 9.64
CA SER A 84 0.08 7.62 10.36
C SER A 84 0.45 9.11 10.36
N PRO A 85 -0.54 10.02 10.44
CA PRO A 85 -0.26 11.44 10.54
C PRO A 85 0.75 11.72 11.64
N PRO A 86 1.64 12.73 11.45
CA PRO A 86 2.55 13.15 12.50
C PRO A 86 1.75 13.73 13.68
N ASP A 87 2.20 13.46 14.89
CA ASP A 87 1.80 14.26 16.03
C ASP A 87 2.30 15.69 15.77
N ALA A 88 1.64 16.72 16.34
CA ALA A 88 1.87 18.14 16.02
C ALA A 88 3.34 18.61 16.14
N ALA A 89 4.23 17.82 16.69
CA ALA A 89 5.67 18.08 16.83
C ALA A 89 6.55 17.46 15.73
N ASP A 90 6.00 16.60 14.87
CA ASP A 90 6.80 15.84 13.90
C ASP A 90 6.96 16.60 12.58
N LYS A 91 8.21 16.82 12.21
CA LYS A 91 8.59 17.41 10.91
C LYS A 91 8.54 16.41 9.74
N TYR A 92 8.04 15.20 9.97
CA TYR A 92 7.97 14.19 8.91
C TYR A 92 6.77 14.42 8.00
N GLU A 93 7.09 14.79 6.81
CA GLU A 93 6.12 14.92 5.73
C GLU A 93 5.69 13.54 5.22
N LYS A 94 4.55 13.52 4.54
CA LYS A 94 4.07 12.36 3.79
C LYS A 94 5.15 11.94 2.78
N PRO A 95 5.35 10.62 2.50
CA PRO A 95 6.27 10.20 1.45
C PRO A 95 5.86 10.81 0.10
N ASP A 96 6.85 11.28 -0.64
CA ASP A 96 6.64 11.90 -1.96
C ASP A 96 6.27 10.85 -2.99
N THR A 97 6.82 9.66 -2.85
CA THR A 97 6.64 8.57 -3.81
C THR A 97 6.39 7.25 -3.09
N TYR A 98 5.43 6.49 -3.62
CA TYR A 98 5.16 5.11 -3.21
C TYR A 98 5.26 4.20 -4.43
N VAL A 99 6.20 3.26 -4.41
CA VAL A 99 6.43 2.31 -5.50
C VAL A 99 6.12 0.90 -5.01
N ILE A 100 5.43 0.13 -5.82
CA ILE A 100 5.16 -1.28 -5.55
C ILE A 100 5.87 -2.12 -6.61
N LEU A 101 6.73 -3.04 -6.17
CA LEU A 101 7.36 -4.02 -7.02
C LEU A 101 6.77 -5.41 -6.73
N ARG A 102 6.59 -6.19 -7.78
CA ARG A 102 6.19 -7.60 -7.69
C ARG A 102 7.22 -8.48 -8.35
N HIS A 103 7.51 -9.59 -7.69
CA HIS A 103 8.37 -10.63 -8.23
C HIS A 103 7.54 -11.74 -8.87
N SER A 104 8.05 -12.37 -9.92
CA SER A 104 7.41 -13.52 -10.56
C SER A 104 7.21 -14.71 -9.62
N GLY A 105 8.02 -14.83 -8.56
CA GLY A 105 7.90 -15.79 -7.47
C GLY A 105 6.86 -15.44 -6.40
N GLY A 106 6.09 -14.37 -6.58
CA GLY A 106 5.02 -13.94 -5.66
C GLY A 106 5.44 -12.89 -4.63
N GLY A 107 6.72 -12.54 -4.56
CA GLY A 107 7.21 -11.51 -3.65
C GLY A 107 6.68 -10.13 -3.97
N ARG A 108 6.63 -9.28 -2.94
CA ARG A 108 6.19 -7.89 -3.07
C ARG A 108 7.09 -6.98 -2.24
N LYS A 109 7.56 -5.90 -2.86
CA LYS A 109 8.23 -4.77 -2.20
C LYS A 109 7.33 -3.55 -2.26
N ASP A 110 7.09 -2.94 -1.11
CA ASP A 110 6.43 -1.66 -0.97
C ASP A 110 7.48 -0.63 -0.53
N ILE A 111 7.75 0.38 -1.36
CA ILE A 111 8.85 1.33 -1.18
C ILE A 111 8.30 2.74 -1.04
N LEU A 112 8.58 3.37 0.09
CA LEU A 112 8.22 4.75 0.40
C LEU A 112 9.51 5.59 0.33
N LYS A 113 9.46 6.73 -0.37
CA LYS A 113 10.61 7.63 -0.55
C LYS A 113 10.25 9.04 -0.15
N TRP A 114 11.24 9.72 0.39
CA TRP A 114 11.17 11.15 0.74
C TRP A 114 12.30 11.87 0.03
N SER A 115 11.96 12.98 -0.62
CA SER A 115 12.95 13.87 -1.25
C SER A 115 13.55 14.80 -0.19
N GLY A 116 14.79 15.14 -0.38
CA GLY A 116 15.49 16.16 0.40
C GLY A 116 15.43 17.51 -0.29
N ALA A 117 16.17 18.47 0.25
CA ALA A 117 16.47 19.71 -0.46
C ALA A 117 17.33 19.38 -1.69
N GLY A 118 16.71 19.34 -2.85
CA GLY A 118 17.29 18.88 -4.12
C GLY A 118 16.66 17.59 -4.61
N GLU A 119 17.11 17.08 -5.77
CA GLU A 119 16.54 15.89 -6.40
C GLU A 119 16.93 14.55 -5.74
N LYS A 120 17.81 14.57 -4.74
CA LYS A 120 18.27 13.35 -4.08
C LYS A 120 17.28 12.90 -2.99
N PRO A 121 16.96 11.60 -2.91
CA PRO A 121 16.18 11.07 -1.81
C PRO A 121 16.86 11.37 -0.46
N ALA A 122 16.08 11.82 0.52
CA ALA A 122 16.56 12.07 1.88
C ALA A 122 16.34 10.87 2.80
N ALA A 123 15.35 10.03 2.49
CA ALA A 123 15.05 8.81 3.21
C ALA A 123 14.29 7.81 2.33
N GLU A 124 14.37 6.54 2.69
CA GLU A 124 13.62 5.47 2.05
C GLU A 124 13.26 4.40 3.08
N LEU A 125 12.06 3.85 2.94
CA LEU A 125 11.58 2.69 3.69
C LEU A 125 11.06 1.65 2.70
N GLU A 126 11.63 0.46 2.72
CA GLU A 126 11.17 -0.70 1.96
C GLU A 126 10.58 -1.73 2.91
N ILE A 127 9.40 -2.23 2.58
CA ILE A 127 8.79 -3.39 3.21
C ILE A 127 8.74 -4.51 2.18
N TYR A 128 9.53 -5.55 2.39
CA TYR A 128 9.59 -6.71 1.53
C TYR A 128 8.83 -7.88 2.16
N ARG A 129 7.84 -8.35 1.42
CA ARG A 129 7.10 -9.60 1.71
C ARG A 129 7.54 -10.64 0.70
N PRO A 130 8.32 -11.66 1.13
CA PRO A 130 8.87 -12.65 0.23
C PRO A 130 7.79 -13.59 -0.31
N GLY A 131 8.01 -14.05 -1.54
CA GLY A 131 7.34 -15.18 -2.15
C GLY A 131 8.27 -16.40 -2.14
N SER A 132 8.24 -17.16 -3.23
CA SER A 132 9.12 -18.33 -3.40
C SER A 132 10.58 -17.97 -3.72
N GLU A 133 10.85 -16.69 -4.05
CA GLU A 133 12.20 -16.16 -4.32
C GLU A 133 13.00 -15.86 -3.06
N TYR A 134 12.45 -16.15 -1.90
CA TYR A 134 13.05 -15.81 -0.61
C TYR A 134 14.48 -16.35 -0.45
N GLY A 135 15.40 -15.44 -0.16
CA GLY A 135 16.82 -15.73 -0.01
C GLY A 135 17.38 -15.34 1.35
N PRO A 136 18.66 -15.62 1.62
CA PRO A 136 19.34 -15.26 2.86
C PRO A 136 19.44 -13.74 3.07
N ILE A 137 19.70 -13.30 4.32
CA ILE A 137 19.78 -11.86 4.71
C ILE A 137 20.93 -11.11 4.02
N ALA A 138 21.99 -11.81 3.61
CA ALA A 138 23.17 -11.18 3.01
C ALA A 138 22.84 -10.32 1.77
N PRO A 139 21.98 -10.74 0.83
CA PRO A 139 21.56 -9.89 -0.28
C PRO A 139 20.87 -8.59 0.16
N ALA A 140 20.01 -8.65 1.19
CA ALA A 140 19.30 -7.46 1.68
C ALA A 140 20.24 -6.38 2.23
N ARG A 141 21.33 -6.79 2.90
CA ARG A 141 22.35 -5.85 3.37
C ARG A 141 23.13 -5.24 2.21
N ALA A 142 23.46 -6.04 1.18
CA ALA A 142 24.14 -5.57 0.00
C ALA A 142 23.25 -4.61 -0.82
N GLU A 143 21.98 -4.95 -1.04
CA GLU A 143 21.00 -4.06 -1.68
C GLU A 143 20.86 -2.74 -0.92
N LEU A 144 20.79 -2.78 0.40
CA LEU A 144 20.73 -1.58 1.23
C LEU A 144 22.00 -0.73 1.08
N ALA A 145 23.18 -1.37 1.03
CA ALA A 145 24.45 -0.69 0.86
C ALA A 145 24.51 0.08 -0.46
N GLU A 146 24.09 -0.55 -1.55
CA GLU A 146 24.02 0.08 -2.87
C GLU A 146 23.05 1.26 -2.91
N ARG A 147 21.91 1.16 -2.21
CA ARG A 147 20.91 2.24 -2.16
C ARG A 147 21.39 3.45 -1.35
N ILE A 148 22.20 3.23 -0.32
CA ILE A 148 22.73 4.32 0.53
C ILE A 148 23.93 5.00 -0.11
N GLY A 149 24.93 4.23 -0.56
CA GLY A 149 26.22 4.76 -0.96
C GLY A 149 26.66 4.42 -2.39
N GLY A 150 25.80 3.72 -3.14
CA GLY A 150 26.09 3.29 -4.51
C GLY A 150 26.89 1.97 -4.58
N PRO A 151 27.25 1.56 -5.80
CA PRO A 151 27.95 0.29 -6.04
C PRO A 151 29.26 0.19 -5.28
N GLY A 152 29.50 -0.98 -4.69
CA GLY A 152 30.74 -1.24 -3.93
C GLY A 152 30.75 -0.74 -2.49
N THR A 153 29.67 -0.07 -2.05
CA THR A 153 29.53 0.36 -0.66
C THR A 153 29.42 -0.86 0.25
N THR A 154 30.13 -0.85 1.37
CA THR A 154 29.97 -1.80 2.46
C THR A 154 29.35 -1.13 3.67
N LEU A 155 28.50 -1.88 4.40
CA LEU A 155 27.89 -1.36 5.61
C LEU A 155 28.56 -1.97 6.85
N GLU A 156 28.73 -1.17 7.89
CA GLU A 156 29.12 -1.63 9.21
C GLU A 156 27.97 -1.42 10.21
N THR A 157 28.02 -2.13 11.32
CA THR A 157 27.00 -2.03 12.38
C THR A 157 27.14 -0.68 13.10
N ALA A 158 26.03 0.03 13.23
CA ALA A 158 25.94 1.32 13.93
C ALA A 158 25.10 1.24 15.22
N GLY A 159 24.84 0.03 15.71
CA GLY A 159 24.07 -0.23 16.93
C GLY A 159 22.69 -0.83 16.66
N VAL A 160 21.82 -0.71 17.64
CA VAL A 160 20.45 -1.23 17.64
C VAL A 160 19.51 -0.17 18.21
N ILE A 161 18.31 -0.09 17.75
CA ILE A 161 17.21 0.67 18.36
C ILE A 161 16.04 -0.25 18.68
N GLU A 162 15.27 0.09 19.70
CA GLU A 162 14.00 -0.57 19.96
C GLU A 162 12.89 0.16 19.19
N SER A 163 12.03 -0.60 18.53
CA SER A 163 10.86 -0.11 17.80
C SER A 163 9.61 -0.89 18.22
N LYS A 164 8.44 -0.49 17.75
CA LYS A 164 7.22 -1.27 17.98
C LYS A 164 7.29 -2.69 17.39
N PHE A 165 8.21 -2.93 16.45
CA PHE A 165 8.49 -4.26 15.88
C PHE A 165 9.62 -5.00 16.60
N GLY A 166 10.06 -4.52 17.76
CA GLY A 166 11.22 -5.00 18.52
C GLY A 166 12.53 -4.40 18.02
N SER A 167 13.64 -5.04 18.37
CA SER A 167 14.99 -4.55 18.09
C SER A 167 15.29 -4.49 16.61
N VAL A 168 15.83 -3.37 16.15
CA VAL A 168 16.17 -3.07 14.75
C VAL A 168 17.67 -2.78 14.64
N ALA A 169 18.36 -3.50 13.77
CA ALA A 169 19.79 -3.27 13.52
C ALA A 169 19.99 -1.98 12.73
N LEU A 170 20.91 -1.15 13.17
CA LEU A 170 21.35 0.06 12.49
C LEU A 170 22.67 -0.20 11.77
N LEU A 171 22.79 0.37 10.59
CA LEU A 171 23.90 0.18 9.66
C LEU A 171 24.36 1.54 9.14
N ARG A 172 25.65 1.71 8.90
CA ARG A 172 26.20 2.90 8.25
C ARG A 172 27.23 2.51 7.19
N PRO A 173 27.50 3.34 6.19
CA PRO A 173 28.62 3.11 5.27
C PRO A 173 29.93 3.01 6.01
N ALA A 174 30.72 2.01 5.67
CA ALA A 174 32.04 1.80 6.29
C ALA A 174 33.00 2.95 5.95
N GLY A 175 33.72 3.42 6.97
CA GLY A 175 34.68 4.53 6.79
C GLY A 175 34.07 5.92 6.72
N GLU A 176 32.74 6.05 6.72
CA GLU A 176 32.09 7.35 6.75
C GLU A 176 32.21 7.98 8.15
N ARG A 177 32.67 9.25 8.21
CA ARG A 177 32.71 10.02 9.45
C ARG A 177 31.34 10.59 9.74
N GLU A 178 30.96 10.60 11.02
CA GLU A 178 29.75 11.28 11.44
C GLU A 178 29.83 12.77 11.11
N GLY A 179 28.81 13.23 10.40
CA GLY A 179 28.72 14.62 9.97
C GLY A 179 27.36 14.95 9.42
N ALA A 180 27.16 16.24 9.11
CA ALA A 180 25.99 16.67 8.37
C ALA A 180 25.96 15.98 7.00
N GLY A 181 24.85 15.30 6.70
CA GLY A 181 24.66 14.59 5.44
C GLY A 181 25.05 13.11 5.45
N SER A 182 25.63 12.57 6.54
CA SER A 182 25.80 11.10 6.64
C SER A 182 24.46 10.40 6.78
N CYS A 183 24.37 9.19 6.19
CA CYS A 183 23.13 8.42 6.18
C CYS A 183 23.21 7.29 7.20
N LEU A 184 22.07 6.95 7.80
CA LEU A 184 21.92 5.82 8.70
C LEU A 184 20.91 4.86 8.10
N GLY A 185 21.35 3.63 7.83
CA GLY A 185 20.52 2.53 7.37
C GLY A 185 19.95 1.72 8.53
N PHE A 186 18.89 0.97 8.26
CA PHE A 186 18.34 0.01 9.19
C PHE A 186 17.84 -1.24 8.48
N LEU A 187 17.84 -2.34 9.21
CA LEU A 187 17.37 -3.63 8.74
C LEU A 187 16.66 -4.37 9.87
N LYS A 188 15.44 -4.80 9.60
CA LYS A 188 14.65 -5.65 10.50
C LYS A 188 14.00 -6.77 9.71
N ARG A 189 14.20 -8.01 10.17
CA ARG A 189 13.51 -9.18 9.67
C ARG A 189 12.54 -9.72 10.72
N ILE A 190 11.39 -10.15 10.29
CA ILE A 190 10.39 -10.85 11.09
C ILE A 190 10.12 -12.16 10.35
N ASP A 191 10.18 -13.28 11.07
CA ASP A 191 10.12 -14.61 10.46
C ASP A 191 8.69 -15.18 10.42
N ASP A 192 7.84 -14.79 11.38
CA ASP A 192 6.43 -15.19 11.39
C ASP A 192 5.51 -13.99 11.74
N PRO A 193 4.76 -13.44 10.78
CA PRO A 193 4.82 -13.73 9.32
C PRO A 193 6.17 -13.28 8.73
N SER A 194 6.58 -13.94 7.65
CA SER A 194 7.85 -13.60 7.01
C SER A 194 7.75 -12.27 6.27
N PHE A 195 8.41 -11.24 6.77
CA PHE A 195 8.63 -9.98 6.06
C PHE A 195 9.87 -9.27 6.58
N GLN A 196 10.39 -8.37 5.78
CA GLN A 196 11.57 -7.59 6.09
C GLN A 196 11.29 -6.11 5.90
N MET A 197 11.78 -5.30 6.81
CA MET A 197 11.84 -3.85 6.67
C MET A 197 13.28 -3.43 6.56
N SER A 198 13.60 -2.65 5.54
CA SER A 198 14.91 -2.04 5.34
C SER A 198 14.73 -0.61 4.87
N GLY A 199 15.70 0.22 5.13
CA GLY A 199 15.63 1.60 4.70
C GLY A 199 16.78 2.40 5.25
N TRP A 200 16.74 3.70 5.00
CA TRP A 200 17.76 4.63 5.43
C TRP A 200 17.20 6.04 5.55
N SER A 201 17.91 6.87 6.31
CA SER A 201 17.65 8.30 6.39
C SER A 201 18.96 9.06 6.53
N CYS A 202 19.09 10.14 5.75
CA CYS A 202 20.19 11.09 5.85
C CYS A 202 19.75 12.37 6.60
N GLN A 203 18.53 12.39 7.14
CA GLN A 203 18.00 13.51 7.90
C GLN A 203 18.51 13.48 9.33
N GLY A 204 18.73 14.68 9.89
CA GLY A 204 19.26 14.85 11.24
C GLY A 204 20.76 15.17 11.25
N ASP A 205 21.15 16.05 12.17
CA ASP A 205 22.50 16.60 12.26
C ASP A 205 23.45 15.73 13.09
N SER A 206 22.92 14.75 13.81
CA SER A 206 23.67 13.88 14.70
C SER A 206 23.14 12.44 14.66
N LEU A 207 23.96 11.50 15.09
CA LEU A 207 23.57 10.09 15.17
C LEU A 207 22.33 9.86 16.06
N PRO A 208 22.21 10.46 17.26
CA PRO A 208 20.97 10.36 18.04
C PRO A 208 19.74 10.88 17.32
N ALA A 209 19.86 12.01 16.59
CA ALA A 209 18.76 12.56 15.81
C ALA A 209 18.33 11.61 14.68
N ARG A 210 19.28 11.02 13.96
CA ARG A 210 18.97 10.03 12.89
C ARG A 210 18.33 8.77 13.44
N ARG A 211 18.77 8.28 14.60
CA ARG A 211 18.14 7.16 15.31
C ARG A 211 16.70 7.46 15.70
N ALA A 212 16.44 8.63 16.26
CA ALA A 212 15.10 9.07 16.61
C ALA A 212 14.19 9.15 15.38
N ILE A 213 14.72 9.61 14.27
CA ILE A 213 14.06 9.70 12.98
C ILE A 213 13.63 8.31 12.48
N ILE A 214 14.54 7.35 12.44
CA ILE A 214 14.23 5.98 12.01
C ILE A 214 13.21 5.34 12.96
N ASN A 215 13.37 5.54 14.27
CA ASN A 215 12.41 5.03 15.25
C ASN A 215 11.00 5.61 15.03
N CYS A 216 10.91 6.92 14.78
CA CYS A 216 9.65 7.58 14.48
C CYS A 216 9.02 7.06 13.17
N MET A 217 9.81 6.89 12.12
CA MET A 217 9.36 6.30 10.85
C MET A 217 8.74 4.92 11.08
N LEU A 218 9.41 4.06 11.83
CA LEU A 218 8.91 2.72 12.15
C LEU A 218 7.69 2.75 13.08
N SER A 219 7.64 3.66 14.06
CA SER A 219 6.50 3.83 14.96
C SER A 219 5.24 4.27 14.23
N ARG A 220 5.38 5.10 13.19
CA ARG A 220 4.26 5.61 12.38
C ARG A 220 3.82 4.66 11.26
N LEU A 221 4.61 3.65 10.93
CA LEU A 221 4.26 2.70 9.87
C LEU A 221 3.01 1.91 10.25
N VAL A 222 1.96 2.01 9.46
CA VAL A 222 0.68 1.31 9.67
C VAL A 222 0.35 0.44 8.46
N LEU A 223 -0.35 -0.66 8.73
CA LEU A 223 -0.87 -1.56 7.70
C LEU A 223 -2.25 -1.07 7.27
N LEU A 224 -2.42 -0.76 5.99
CA LEU A 224 -3.73 -0.42 5.40
C LEU A 224 -4.51 -1.67 5.00
N THR A 225 -3.80 -2.65 4.45
CA THR A 225 -4.38 -3.92 4.04
C THR A 225 -3.35 -5.05 4.12
N SER A 226 -3.74 -6.15 4.73
CA SER A 226 -2.94 -7.37 4.75
C SER A 226 -3.13 -8.23 3.49
N GLY A 227 -4.12 -7.90 2.65
CA GLY A 227 -4.58 -8.81 1.61
C GLY A 227 -5.15 -10.09 2.25
N ASN A 228 -4.64 -11.24 1.83
CA ASN A 228 -5.06 -12.55 2.35
C ASN A 228 -4.13 -13.09 3.46
N ASP A 229 -3.34 -12.21 4.10
CA ASP A 229 -2.39 -12.62 5.14
C ASP A 229 -2.87 -12.16 6.55
N PRO A 230 -3.60 -13.02 7.28
CA PRO A 230 -4.08 -12.68 8.63
C PRO A 230 -2.93 -12.57 9.64
N LYS A 231 -1.82 -13.29 9.47
CA LYS A 231 -0.66 -13.20 10.35
C LYS A 231 0.02 -11.84 10.25
N LEU A 232 0.08 -11.25 9.05
CA LEU A 232 0.58 -9.89 8.85
C LEU A 232 -0.31 -8.88 9.60
N ALA A 233 -1.62 -9.02 9.49
CA ALA A 233 -2.56 -8.15 10.22
C ALA A 233 -2.34 -8.26 11.74
N GLU A 234 -2.20 -9.46 12.27
CA GLU A 234 -1.94 -9.71 13.69
C GLU A 234 -0.59 -9.14 14.15
N ALA A 235 0.48 -9.31 13.34
CA ALA A 235 1.79 -8.76 13.65
C ALA A 235 1.77 -7.24 13.78
N PHE A 236 1.08 -6.56 12.86
CA PHE A 236 0.92 -5.10 12.91
C PHE A 236 0.02 -4.67 14.08
N ALA A 237 -1.08 -5.38 14.36
CA ALA A 237 -1.93 -5.10 15.51
C ALA A 237 -1.14 -5.21 16.83
N ARG A 238 -0.34 -6.25 16.99
CA ARG A 238 0.55 -6.40 18.16
C ARG A 238 1.62 -5.30 18.24
N ALA A 239 2.15 -4.87 17.09
CA ALA A 239 3.10 -3.77 17.04
C ALA A 239 2.46 -2.45 17.47
N GLU A 240 1.21 -2.18 17.09
CA GLU A 240 0.50 -0.96 17.50
C GLU A 240 0.33 -0.84 19.02
N LEU A 241 0.19 -1.95 19.74
CA LEU A 241 0.14 -1.94 21.22
C LEU A 241 1.47 -1.48 21.87
N LYS A 242 2.57 -1.53 21.11
CA LYS A 242 3.91 -1.11 21.55
C LYS A 242 4.34 0.21 20.93
N ARG A 243 3.41 0.93 20.29
CA ARG A 243 3.71 2.19 19.63
C ARG A 243 4.20 3.23 20.64
N GLY A 244 5.42 3.71 20.44
CA GLY A 244 5.99 4.81 21.20
C GLY A 244 5.67 6.16 20.57
N ALA A 245 5.78 7.22 21.38
CA ALA A 245 5.73 8.59 20.87
C ALA A 245 6.97 8.88 20.02
N CYS A 246 6.80 9.69 18.96
CA CYS A 246 7.92 10.19 18.14
C CYS A 246 8.66 11.33 18.85
N THR A 247 9.06 11.13 20.08
CA THR A 247 9.85 12.12 20.81
C THR A 247 11.33 11.87 20.57
N ALA A 248 12.10 12.91 20.35
CA ALA A 248 13.56 12.88 20.34
C ALA A 248 14.10 12.68 21.77
N GLY A 249 13.67 11.61 22.41
CA GLY A 249 14.18 11.21 23.72
C GLY A 249 15.34 10.24 23.58
N PRO A 250 16.24 10.13 24.56
CA PRO A 250 17.31 9.16 24.57
C PRO A 250 16.72 7.77 24.82
N THR A 251 16.20 7.13 23.77
CA THR A 251 15.82 5.70 23.79
C THR A 251 17.03 4.81 23.50
N ASP A 252 18.22 5.38 23.52
CA ASP A 252 19.46 4.68 23.23
C ASP A 252 20.07 4.13 24.53
N TRP A 253 19.53 3.01 24.99
CA TRP A 253 20.07 2.29 26.15
C TRP A 253 21.42 1.62 25.85
N MET A 254 21.87 1.63 24.59
CA MET A 254 23.11 0.97 24.13
C MET A 254 24.35 1.89 24.16
N THR A 255 24.19 3.18 24.42
CA THR A 255 25.33 4.06 24.68
C THR A 255 25.56 4.15 26.18
N GLU A 256 26.60 3.47 26.66
CA GLU A 256 27.10 3.50 28.07
C GLU A 256 27.22 4.92 28.66
N ALA A 257 27.39 5.92 27.79
CA ALA A 257 27.50 7.31 28.18
C ALA A 257 26.17 7.97 28.58
N ALA A 258 25.03 7.45 28.09
CA ALA A 258 23.71 8.09 28.26
C ALA A 258 22.84 7.39 29.32
N ASN A 259 23.22 6.23 29.83
CA ASN A 259 22.44 5.48 30.81
C ASN A 259 23.20 5.30 32.15
N PRO A 260 22.99 6.20 33.13
CA PRO A 260 23.67 6.12 34.43
C PRO A 260 23.30 4.88 35.25
N SER A 261 22.20 4.18 34.93
CA SER A 261 21.79 2.96 35.61
C SER A 261 22.63 1.74 35.25
N LEU A 262 23.41 1.76 34.18
CA LEU A 262 24.33 0.68 33.82
C LEU A 262 25.73 0.85 34.48
N ARG A 263 26.02 2.00 35.11
CA ARG A 263 27.28 2.28 35.78
C ARG A 263 27.42 1.65 37.17
N GLY A 264 26.40 0.97 37.67
CA GLY A 264 26.39 0.45 39.04
C GLY A 264 26.22 -1.08 39.16
N ALA A 265 26.34 -1.83 38.09
CA ALA A 265 26.10 -3.29 38.08
C ALA A 265 27.38 -4.11 37.88
N PHE A 266 28.50 -3.73 38.58
CA PHE A 266 29.69 -4.58 38.71
C PHE A 266 30.15 -4.54 40.16
#